data_b9696b0d684351b5f747fc9503987087
#
_entry.id   b9696b0d684351b5f747fc9503987087
#
_cell.length_a   1.000
_cell.length_b   1.000
_cell.length_c   1.000
_cell.angle_alpha   90.00
_cell.angle_beta   90.00
_cell.angle_gamma   90.00
#
_symmetry.space_group_name_H-M   'P 1'
#
loop_
_entity.id
_entity.type
_entity.pdbx_description
1 polymer ?
#
loop_
_entity_poly.entity_id
_entity_poly.type
_entity_poly.pdbx_seq_one_letter_code
_entity_poly.pdbx_strand_id
1 'polypeptide(L)'
;MASGLTAQEEYTFDLSEIEKKPFHFGGYLEFRPVFLDLDRDSLLYNLRFYDLDEGESIAEYNFNALLDFSYDKGIFSAKIRTNTDITKSFSGWSHETTLYEAFLSVKPSLSFHLDFGKKRMKWGKGYAFNPAAFIDRAKNPNDPDLALEGFVVISVDYIKSFKGKLRTITLTPVLLPVYDHINSDFGEWNKLNFGGKVYFLLYDTDIDIMFLSGGSGPARYGIDFSRNMTSNFEIHAELAYIPDYSKKVIDQSGSVIEENYANTSYLLGIRYLTRSNTTFIIEYFKNGSGYTPSEMDDFYFLIEQAYEDYLLTEDDTQLNFLAGGESQAYRTFAPMQDYLYLRISQKEPWDILYFVPSLTSIINLTDGSFSLAPELLYNPVTNLELRAKITVLVGKDRSEFGEKQNDFRLEFRGRYYF
;
A
#
# COMPACT_ATOMS: atom_id res chain seq x y z
N MET A 1 25.23 6.11 70.96
CA MET A 1 24.82 6.90 69.81
C MET A 1 24.18 5.91 68.84
N ALA A 2 22.88 5.97 68.70
CA ALA A 2 22.10 5.07 67.86
C ALA A 2 22.12 5.57 66.45
N SER A 3 22.63 4.77 65.51
CA SER A 3 22.51 5.00 64.04
C SER A 3 21.16 4.52 63.59
N GLY A 4 20.38 5.44 62.97
CA GLY A 4 19.09 5.12 62.45
C GLY A 4 19.21 4.19 61.23
N LEU A 5 18.47 3.12 61.24
CA LEU A 5 18.13 2.29 60.10
C LEU A 5 17.05 3.05 59.33
N THR A 6 17.39 3.52 58.14
CA THR A 6 16.44 3.96 57.16
C THR A 6 15.63 2.77 56.66
N ALA A 7 14.32 2.80 56.85
CA ALA A 7 13.40 1.83 56.32
C ALA A 7 13.54 1.82 54.77
N GLN A 8 13.83 0.66 54.19
CA GLN A 8 13.62 0.38 52.80
C GLN A 8 12.10 0.47 52.57
N GLU A 9 11.66 1.38 51.70
CA GLU A 9 10.30 1.36 51.21
C GLU A 9 10.08 0.03 50.52
N GLU A 10 9.21 -0.79 51.08
CA GLU A 10 8.75 -2.03 50.49
C GLU A 10 7.95 -1.68 49.24
N TYR A 11 8.58 -1.88 48.06
CA TYR A 11 7.93 -1.71 46.79
C TYR A 11 6.84 -2.78 46.66
N THR A 12 5.62 -2.47 47.08
CA THR A 12 4.46 -3.33 46.88
C THR A 12 4.07 -3.24 45.39
N PHE A 13 4.36 -4.32 44.69
CA PHE A 13 3.99 -4.49 43.31
C PHE A 13 2.45 -4.59 43.23
N ASP A 14 1.79 -3.55 42.68
CA ASP A 14 0.35 -3.53 42.52
C ASP A 14 -0.03 -4.30 41.26
N LEU A 15 -0.59 -5.50 41.43
CA LEU A 15 -1.10 -6.33 40.31
C LEU A 15 -2.14 -5.63 39.45
N SER A 16 -2.83 -4.59 39.95
CA SER A 16 -3.79 -3.81 39.18
C SER A 16 -3.13 -2.96 38.09
N GLU A 17 -1.83 -2.64 38.22
CA GLU A 17 -1.06 -1.96 37.17
C GLU A 17 -0.78 -2.86 35.96
N ILE A 18 -0.90 -4.20 36.10
CA ILE A 18 -0.69 -5.17 35.02
C ILE A 18 -2.01 -5.60 34.39
N GLU A 19 -3.14 -5.32 35.01
CA GLU A 19 -4.43 -5.60 34.36
C GLU A 19 -4.57 -4.74 33.10
N LYS A 20 -4.40 -5.39 31.95
CA LYS A 20 -4.64 -4.77 30.66
C LYS A 20 -6.07 -4.26 30.63
N LYS A 21 -6.22 -2.94 30.58
CA LYS A 21 -7.54 -2.34 30.37
C LYS A 21 -8.18 -2.97 29.14
N PRO A 22 -9.43 -3.38 29.17
CA PRO A 22 -10.06 -4.03 28.02
C PRO A 22 -10.22 -3.10 26.82
N PHE A 23 -10.14 -1.80 27.03
CA PHE A 23 -10.26 -0.77 26.00
C PHE A 23 -8.91 -0.16 25.70
N HIS A 24 -8.62 -0.01 24.43
CA HIS A 24 -7.50 0.79 23.93
C HIS A 24 -8.06 1.82 22.95
N PHE A 25 -7.68 3.07 23.13
CA PHE A 25 -7.91 4.16 22.21
C PHE A 25 -6.58 4.80 21.87
N GLY A 26 -6.34 5.04 20.59
CA GLY A 26 -5.12 5.65 20.10
C GLY A 26 -5.31 6.11 18.66
N GLY A 27 -4.25 6.60 18.09
CA GLY A 27 -4.27 7.08 16.71
C GLY A 27 -3.17 8.08 16.46
N TYR A 28 -3.34 8.85 15.41
CA TYR A 28 -2.47 9.99 15.13
C TYR A 28 -3.21 11.11 14.42
N LEU A 29 -2.67 12.30 14.58
CA LEU A 29 -2.95 13.47 13.73
C LEU A 29 -1.72 13.75 12.90
N GLU A 30 -1.90 13.99 11.61
CA GLU A 30 -0.84 14.26 10.65
C GLU A 30 -1.11 15.56 9.91
N PHE A 31 -0.06 16.34 9.73
CA PHE A 31 -0.02 17.45 8.77
C PHE A 31 1.10 17.20 7.77
N ARG A 32 0.76 17.28 6.47
CA ARG A 32 1.65 16.94 5.37
C ARG A 32 1.53 17.92 4.23
N PRO A 33 2.25 19.06 4.29
CA PRO A 33 2.41 19.95 3.14
C PRO A 33 3.26 19.28 2.05
N VAL A 34 2.85 19.46 0.81
CA VAL A 34 3.51 18.93 -0.39
C VAL A 34 3.68 20.08 -1.37
N PHE A 35 4.89 20.24 -1.89
CA PHE A 35 5.22 21.23 -2.92
C PHE A 35 5.63 20.46 -4.18
N LEU A 36 5.02 20.82 -5.29
CA LEU A 36 5.26 20.24 -6.60
C LEU A 36 5.87 21.31 -7.51
N ASP A 37 6.95 20.99 -8.18
CA ASP A 37 7.50 21.75 -9.29
C ASP A 37 6.89 21.19 -10.57
N LEU A 38 6.10 21.98 -11.28
CA LEU A 38 5.27 21.50 -12.38
C LEU A 38 6.07 21.43 -13.68
N ASP A 39 6.01 20.31 -14.36
CA ASP A 39 6.50 20.14 -15.71
C ASP A 39 5.37 20.44 -16.71
N ARG A 40 5.40 21.64 -17.29
CA ARG A 40 4.37 22.12 -18.23
C ARG A 40 4.41 21.44 -19.60
N ASP A 41 5.54 20.85 -19.94
CA ASP A 41 5.72 20.15 -21.22
C ASP A 41 5.20 18.71 -21.15
N SER A 42 4.95 18.18 -19.93
CA SER A 42 4.47 16.82 -19.73
C SER A 42 3.00 16.65 -20.13
N LEU A 43 2.67 15.50 -20.71
CA LEU A 43 1.32 15.18 -21.16
C LEU A 43 0.32 15.07 -19.99
N LEU A 44 0.75 14.54 -18.83
CA LEU A 44 -0.13 14.46 -17.67
C LEU A 44 -0.34 15.83 -17.00
N TYR A 45 0.56 16.80 -17.19
CA TYR A 45 0.26 18.19 -16.85
C TYR A 45 -0.85 18.72 -17.74
N ASN A 46 -0.72 18.58 -19.05
CA ASN A 46 -1.73 19.02 -20.01
C ASN A 46 -3.09 18.38 -19.74
N LEU A 47 -3.12 17.07 -19.41
CA LEU A 47 -4.36 16.37 -19.07
C LEU A 47 -5.03 16.89 -17.79
N ARG A 48 -4.24 17.33 -16.80
CA ARG A 48 -4.74 17.75 -15.48
C ARG A 48 -5.06 19.23 -15.39
N PHE A 49 -4.33 20.06 -16.13
CA PHE A 49 -4.33 21.52 -15.98
C PHE A 49 -4.68 22.27 -17.28
N TYR A 50 -5.30 21.60 -18.26
CA TYR A 50 -5.58 22.16 -19.59
C TYR A 50 -6.36 23.49 -19.56
N ASP A 51 -7.21 23.71 -18.56
CA ASP A 51 -8.05 24.89 -18.37
C ASP A 51 -7.55 25.83 -17.27
N LEU A 52 -6.39 25.56 -16.66
CA LEU A 52 -5.85 26.29 -15.53
C LEU A 52 -4.51 26.93 -15.90
N ASP A 53 -4.39 28.24 -15.67
CA ASP A 53 -3.10 28.92 -15.76
C ASP A 53 -2.36 28.82 -14.42
N GLU A 54 -1.98 27.60 -14.03
CA GLU A 54 -1.20 27.37 -12.84
C GLU A 54 0.25 27.86 -13.03
N GLY A 55 0.84 28.36 -11.94
CA GLY A 55 2.25 28.77 -11.93
C GLY A 55 3.22 27.58 -12.14
N GLU A 56 4.50 27.85 -12.05
CA GLU A 56 5.55 26.83 -12.13
C GLU A 56 5.53 25.84 -10.95
N SER A 57 4.85 26.20 -9.87
CA SER A 57 4.76 25.36 -8.68
C SER A 57 3.41 25.45 -7.98
N ILE A 58 2.97 24.34 -7.39
CA ILE A 58 1.76 24.30 -6.56
C ILE A 58 2.05 23.72 -5.19
N ALA A 59 1.23 24.10 -4.20
CA ALA A 59 1.27 23.56 -2.86
C ALA A 59 -0.04 22.85 -2.52
N GLU A 60 0.08 21.65 -1.95
CA GLU A 60 -1.04 20.90 -1.39
C GLU A 60 -0.84 20.77 0.12
N TYR A 61 -1.91 20.95 0.89
CA TYR A 61 -1.87 20.80 2.34
C TYR A 61 -2.80 19.66 2.74
N ASN A 62 -2.20 18.59 3.27
CA ASN A 62 -2.93 17.41 3.68
C ASN A 62 -2.98 17.33 5.20
N PHE A 63 -4.16 17.15 5.76
CA PHE A 63 -4.41 16.85 7.16
C PHE A 63 -5.05 15.48 7.23
N ASN A 64 -4.48 14.61 8.06
CA ASN A 64 -4.98 13.26 8.24
C ASN A 64 -5.20 12.98 9.73
N ALA A 65 -6.33 12.35 10.07
CA ALA A 65 -6.63 11.87 11.40
C ALA A 65 -6.99 10.39 11.33
N LEU A 66 -6.13 9.55 11.89
CA LEU A 66 -6.42 8.12 12.03
C LEU A 66 -6.76 7.84 13.50
N LEU A 67 -7.95 7.29 13.74
CA LEU A 67 -8.41 6.87 15.05
C LEU A 67 -8.49 5.35 15.10
N ASP A 68 -7.92 4.76 16.13
CA ASP A 68 -7.90 3.32 16.39
C ASP A 68 -8.54 3.05 17.76
N PHE A 69 -9.61 2.27 17.76
CA PHE A 69 -10.28 1.83 18.96
C PHE A 69 -10.33 0.31 18.99
N SER A 70 -9.89 -0.30 20.09
CA SER A 70 -9.99 -1.74 20.29
C SER A 70 -10.55 -2.09 21.66
N TYR A 71 -11.25 -3.22 21.71
CA TYR A 71 -11.78 -3.82 22.92
C TYR A 71 -11.42 -5.30 22.96
N ASP A 72 -10.74 -5.73 24.02
CA ASP A 72 -10.30 -7.11 24.22
C ASP A 72 -10.78 -7.62 25.59
N LYS A 73 -11.66 -8.64 25.59
CA LYS A 73 -12.11 -9.28 26.83
C LYS A 73 -12.38 -10.77 26.62
N GLY A 74 -11.59 -11.60 27.28
CA GLY A 74 -11.72 -13.05 27.23
C GLY A 74 -11.52 -13.58 25.82
N ILE A 75 -12.54 -14.22 25.24
CA ILE A 75 -12.51 -14.76 23.88
C ILE A 75 -12.96 -13.76 22.81
N PHE A 76 -13.42 -12.57 23.18
CA PHE A 76 -13.95 -11.56 22.27
C PHE A 76 -12.99 -10.41 22.14
N SER A 77 -12.77 -9.96 20.90
CA SER A 77 -12.15 -8.68 20.60
C SER A 77 -12.93 -7.95 19.51
N ALA A 78 -12.92 -6.62 19.59
CA ALA A 78 -13.51 -5.75 18.58
C ALA A 78 -12.48 -4.68 18.20
N LYS A 79 -12.46 -4.27 16.93
CA LYS A 79 -11.61 -3.19 16.45
C LYS A 79 -12.40 -2.28 15.53
N ILE A 80 -12.20 -0.98 15.69
CA ILE A 80 -12.68 0.06 14.78
C ILE A 80 -11.49 0.97 14.46
N ARG A 81 -11.25 1.22 13.18
CA ARG A 81 -10.24 2.16 12.69
C ARG A 81 -10.86 3.03 11.63
N THR A 82 -10.81 4.34 11.84
CA THR A 82 -11.28 5.34 10.88
C THR A 82 -10.11 6.21 10.43
N ASN A 83 -10.18 6.66 9.19
CA ASN A 83 -9.24 7.59 8.62
C ASN A 83 -10.01 8.78 8.03
N THR A 84 -9.64 9.99 8.40
CA THR A 84 -10.20 11.22 7.84
C THR A 84 -9.09 11.99 7.16
N ASP A 85 -9.23 12.21 5.86
CA ASP A 85 -8.34 13.01 5.05
C ASP A 85 -9.02 14.33 4.71
N ILE A 86 -8.31 15.44 4.92
CA ILE A 86 -8.70 16.78 4.52
C ILE A 86 -7.57 17.33 3.69
N THR A 87 -7.84 17.63 2.42
CA THR A 87 -6.83 18.15 1.49
C THR A 87 -7.25 19.50 0.97
N LYS A 88 -6.32 20.47 1.00
CA LYS A 88 -6.41 21.72 0.26
C LYS A 88 -5.45 21.63 -0.90
N SER A 89 -5.99 21.56 -2.12
CA SER A 89 -5.24 21.60 -3.38
C SER A 89 -5.56 22.88 -4.17
N PHE A 90 -5.04 23.00 -5.37
CA PHE A 90 -5.40 24.05 -6.34
C PHE A 90 -6.91 24.04 -6.66
N SER A 91 -7.57 22.87 -6.70
CA SER A 91 -9.00 22.73 -6.95
C SER A 91 -9.89 23.06 -5.73
N GLY A 92 -9.30 23.43 -4.59
CA GLY A 92 -10.04 23.78 -3.39
C GLY A 92 -9.88 22.77 -2.24
N TRP A 93 -10.87 22.76 -1.34
CA TRP A 93 -10.91 21.85 -0.20
C TRP A 93 -11.69 20.59 -0.54
N SER A 94 -11.10 19.44 -0.21
CA SER A 94 -11.78 18.16 -0.21
C SER A 94 -11.66 17.50 1.16
N HIS A 95 -12.64 16.68 1.53
CA HIS A 95 -12.59 15.88 2.74
C HIS A 95 -13.21 14.51 2.47
N GLU A 96 -12.59 13.50 3.05
CA GLU A 96 -13.08 12.13 2.99
C GLU A 96 -12.88 11.45 4.34
N THR A 97 -13.89 10.73 4.81
CA THR A 97 -13.77 9.89 6.00
C THR A 97 -14.08 8.45 5.63
N THR A 98 -13.09 7.59 5.80
CA THR A 98 -13.15 6.19 5.43
C THR A 98 -13.06 5.31 6.66
N LEU A 99 -13.95 4.32 6.76
CA LEU A 99 -13.86 3.26 7.76
C LEU A 99 -12.84 2.22 7.28
N TYR A 100 -11.64 2.24 7.82
CA TYR A 100 -10.56 1.33 7.40
C TYR A 100 -10.77 -0.09 7.91
N GLU A 101 -11.12 -0.25 9.17
CA GLU A 101 -11.42 -1.54 9.78
C GLU A 101 -12.59 -1.40 10.77
N ALA A 102 -13.51 -2.37 10.77
CA ALA A 102 -14.56 -2.52 11.79
C ALA A 102 -14.96 -3.99 11.85
N PHE A 103 -14.41 -4.74 12.79
CA PHE A 103 -14.64 -6.17 12.89
C PHE A 103 -14.68 -6.67 14.33
N LEU A 104 -15.35 -7.82 14.49
CA LEU A 104 -15.37 -8.61 15.69
C LEU A 104 -14.54 -9.86 15.50
N SER A 105 -13.76 -10.24 16.51
CA SER A 105 -13.01 -11.49 16.58
C SER A 105 -13.52 -12.33 17.75
N VAL A 106 -13.69 -13.63 17.51
CA VAL A 106 -14.02 -14.63 18.53
C VAL A 106 -12.92 -15.70 18.51
N LYS A 107 -12.23 -15.86 19.65
CA LYS A 107 -11.08 -16.76 19.81
C LYS A 107 -11.36 -17.79 20.91
N PRO A 108 -12.21 -18.81 20.65
CA PRO A 108 -12.61 -19.78 21.68
C PRO A 108 -11.46 -20.68 22.10
N SER A 109 -10.42 -20.81 21.27
CA SER A 109 -9.19 -21.55 21.60
C SER A 109 -7.98 -20.95 20.87
N LEU A 110 -6.79 -21.43 21.21
CA LEU A 110 -5.55 -21.06 20.52
C LEU A 110 -5.51 -21.54 19.04
N SER A 111 -6.34 -22.51 18.70
CA SER A 111 -6.38 -23.14 17.38
C SER A 111 -7.52 -22.67 16.50
N PHE A 112 -8.43 -21.85 17.03
CA PHE A 112 -9.61 -21.42 16.27
C PHE A 112 -9.92 -19.95 16.50
N HIS A 113 -9.92 -19.18 15.41
CA HIS A 113 -10.29 -17.76 15.40
C HIS A 113 -11.37 -17.54 14.34
N LEU A 114 -12.39 -16.75 14.66
CA LEU A 114 -13.42 -16.30 13.74
C LEU A 114 -13.43 -14.78 13.72
N ASP A 115 -13.31 -14.19 12.52
CA ASP A 115 -13.43 -12.76 12.32
C ASP A 115 -14.62 -12.45 11.41
N PHE A 116 -15.34 -11.38 11.75
CA PHE A 116 -16.49 -10.91 11.01
C PHE A 116 -16.49 -9.38 10.94
N GLY A 117 -16.53 -8.83 9.74
CA GLY A 117 -16.60 -7.39 9.48
C GLY A 117 -15.50 -6.89 8.54
N LYS A 118 -15.28 -5.59 8.50
CA LYS A 118 -14.32 -4.93 7.64
C LYS A 118 -12.91 -5.09 8.21
N LYS A 119 -12.08 -5.89 7.55
CA LYS A 119 -10.76 -6.28 8.04
C LYS A 119 -9.73 -6.36 6.91
N ARG A 120 -8.50 -5.92 7.19
CA ARG A 120 -7.35 -6.14 6.32
C ARG A 120 -6.79 -7.54 6.58
N MET A 121 -6.68 -8.36 5.53
CA MET A 121 -6.23 -9.76 5.63
C MET A 121 -4.70 -9.89 5.66
N LYS A 122 -3.98 -8.92 5.13
CA LYS A 122 -2.49 -8.85 5.08
C LYS A 122 -1.88 -10.06 4.36
N TRP A 123 -2.41 -10.38 3.19
CA TRP A 123 -1.85 -11.41 2.33
C TRP A 123 -0.65 -10.84 1.56
N GLY A 124 0.26 -11.74 1.12
CA GLY A 124 1.48 -11.37 0.43
C GLY A 124 2.67 -11.06 1.35
N LYS A 125 3.88 -11.20 0.83
CA LYS A 125 5.16 -11.02 1.54
C LYS A 125 5.97 -9.83 1.02
N GLY A 126 5.66 -9.33 -0.19
CA GLY A 126 6.36 -8.21 -0.80
C GLY A 126 6.31 -6.94 0.03
N TYR A 127 7.38 -6.18 0.02
CA TYR A 127 7.49 -4.92 0.75
C TYR A 127 6.77 -3.79 0.00
N ALA A 128 7.14 -3.53 -1.26
CA ALA A 128 6.59 -2.44 -2.06
C ALA A 128 5.37 -2.82 -2.88
N PHE A 129 5.29 -4.06 -3.35
CA PHE A 129 4.19 -4.60 -4.16
C PHE A 129 3.60 -5.84 -3.49
N ASN A 130 2.37 -6.21 -3.83
CA ASN A 130 1.66 -7.35 -3.24
C ASN A 130 0.75 -8.07 -4.25
N PRO A 131 1.28 -8.65 -5.33
CA PRO A 131 0.47 -9.23 -6.41
C PRO A 131 -0.44 -10.40 -5.96
N ALA A 132 -0.04 -11.15 -4.93
CA ALA A 132 -0.83 -12.27 -4.41
C ALA A 132 -1.85 -11.86 -3.32
N ALA A 133 -1.94 -10.59 -2.96
CA ALA A 133 -2.83 -10.08 -1.93
C ALA A 133 -4.26 -9.86 -2.45
N PHE A 134 -4.95 -10.92 -2.86
CA PHE A 134 -6.23 -10.88 -3.58
C PHE A 134 -7.38 -10.23 -2.82
N ILE A 135 -7.33 -10.17 -1.50
CA ILE A 135 -8.34 -9.63 -0.59
C ILE A 135 -7.78 -8.43 0.21
N ASP A 136 -6.74 -7.79 -0.31
CA ASP A 136 -6.19 -6.55 0.24
C ASP A 136 -6.09 -5.49 -0.86
N ARG A 137 -5.97 -4.24 -0.46
CA ARG A 137 -5.67 -3.14 -1.38
C ARG A 137 -4.23 -3.23 -1.88
N ALA A 138 -3.99 -2.77 -3.10
CA ALA A 138 -2.63 -2.65 -3.63
C ALA A 138 -1.80 -1.69 -2.77
N LYS A 139 -0.56 -2.04 -2.51
CA LYS A 139 0.39 -1.18 -1.80
C LYS A 139 0.77 0.02 -2.66
N ASN A 140 1.04 1.14 -1.98
CA ASN A 140 1.69 2.28 -2.61
C ASN A 140 3.21 2.12 -2.49
N PRO A 141 3.96 1.86 -3.55
CA PRO A 141 5.41 1.67 -3.47
C PRO A 141 6.16 2.93 -3.03
N ASN A 142 5.54 4.11 -3.13
CA ASN A 142 6.12 5.37 -2.63
C ASN A 142 5.99 5.52 -1.10
N ASP A 143 5.05 4.82 -0.45
CA ASP A 143 4.86 4.77 1.02
C ASP A 143 4.25 3.40 1.40
N PRO A 144 5.04 2.30 1.36
CA PRO A 144 4.54 0.93 1.57
C PRO A 144 4.01 0.66 2.97
N ASP A 145 4.36 1.51 3.95
CA ASP A 145 3.94 1.42 5.34
C ASP A 145 2.59 2.10 5.60
N LEU A 146 1.99 2.73 4.57
CA LEU A 146 0.71 3.40 4.71
C LEU A 146 -0.39 2.44 5.16
N ALA A 147 -1.22 2.91 6.09
CA ALA A 147 -2.39 2.15 6.50
C ALA A 147 -3.36 2.00 5.30
N LEU A 148 -3.86 0.79 5.10
CA LEU A 148 -4.79 0.47 4.02
C LEU A 148 -6.14 0.07 4.58
N GLU A 149 -7.17 0.41 3.83
CA GLU A 149 -8.54 0.00 4.07
C GLU A 149 -8.72 -1.51 3.85
N GLY A 150 -9.47 -2.20 4.71
CA GLY A 150 -9.85 -3.60 4.55
C GLY A 150 -11.14 -3.78 3.75
N PHE A 151 -11.48 -5.05 3.47
CA PHE A 151 -12.77 -5.45 2.93
C PHE A 151 -13.65 -6.08 4.02
N VAL A 152 -14.97 -6.03 3.84
CA VAL A 152 -15.91 -6.76 4.69
C VAL A 152 -15.82 -8.25 4.36
N VAL A 153 -15.44 -9.04 5.34
CA VAL A 153 -15.21 -10.48 5.19
C VAL A 153 -15.75 -11.26 6.40
N ILE A 154 -15.97 -12.54 6.19
CA ILE A 154 -16.07 -13.53 7.25
C ILE A 154 -14.90 -14.47 7.05
N SER A 155 -14.02 -14.61 8.03
CA SER A 155 -12.86 -15.49 7.96
C SER A 155 -12.72 -16.34 9.20
N VAL A 156 -12.21 -17.56 9.01
CA VAL A 156 -11.90 -18.50 10.09
C VAL A 156 -10.45 -18.89 9.96
N ASP A 157 -9.69 -18.81 11.05
CA ASP A 157 -8.36 -19.42 11.11
C ASP A 157 -8.44 -20.70 11.93
N TYR A 158 -8.06 -21.82 11.32
CA TYR A 158 -7.81 -23.08 12.01
C TYR A 158 -6.31 -23.37 12.03
N ILE A 159 -5.71 -23.31 13.21
CA ILE A 159 -4.27 -23.38 13.43
C ILE A 159 -3.92 -24.74 14.06
N LYS A 160 -2.99 -25.46 13.45
CA LYS A 160 -2.46 -26.70 14.01
C LYS A 160 -0.95 -26.67 14.06
N SER A 161 -0.40 -26.84 15.25
CA SER A 161 1.04 -26.90 15.49
C SER A 161 1.52 -28.35 15.57
N PHE A 162 2.74 -28.59 15.10
CA PHE A 162 3.39 -29.91 15.05
C PHE A 162 4.79 -29.83 15.64
N LYS A 163 5.34 -31.00 16.01
CA LYS A 163 6.74 -31.12 16.37
C LYS A 163 7.53 -31.60 15.14
N GLY A 164 8.61 -30.88 14.81
CA GLY A 164 9.49 -31.28 13.71
C GLY A 164 9.67 -30.20 12.64
N LYS A 165 9.94 -30.62 11.40
CA LYS A 165 10.28 -29.72 10.28
C LYS A 165 9.07 -28.91 9.79
N LEU A 166 7.91 -29.51 9.77
CA LEU A 166 6.64 -28.81 9.64
C LEU A 166 6.19 -28.39 11.04
N ARG A 167 6.16 -27.08 11.31
CA ARG A 167 5.83 -26.53 12.64
C ARG A 167 4.38 -26.13 12.76
N THR A 168 3.82 -25.54 11.71
CA THR A 168 2.46 -25.01 11.75
C THR A 168 1.79 -25.18 10.38
N ILE A 169 0.50 -25.50 10.42
CA ILE A 169 -0.42 -25.35 9.29
C ILE A 169 -1.55 -24.44 9.77
N THR A 170 -1.93 -23.44 8.96
CA THR A 170 -3.15 -22.66 9.18
C THR A 170 -4.02 -22.73 7.95
N LEU A 171 -5.32 -22.98 8.14
CA LEU A 171 -6.33 -22.91 7.11
C LEU A 171 -7.19 -21.68 7.36
N THR A 172 -7.28 -20.79 6.38
CA THR A 172 -8.04 -19.56 6.46
C THR A 172 -9.06 -19.45 5.32
N PRO A 173 -10.22 -20.14 5.39
CA PRO A 173 -11.33 -19.88 4.49
C PRO A 173 -11.89 -18.47 4.71
N VAL A 174 -12.29 -17.81 3.61
CA VAL A 174 -12.81 -16.45 3.60
C VAL A 174 -14.04 -16.37 2.72
N LEU A 175 -15.10 -15.72 3.22
CA LEU A 175 -16.25 -15.28 2.44
C LEU A 175 -16.19 -13.75 2.30
N LEU A 176 -16.32 -13.27 1.08
CA LEU A 176 -16.30 -11.85 0.73
C LEU A 176 -17.57 -11.50 -0.06
N PRO A 177 -18.56 -10.87 0.57
CA PRO A 177 -19.77 -10.40 -0.11
C PRO A 177 -19.48 -9.11 -0.89
N VAL A 178 -20.09 -8.97 -2.08
CA VAL A 178 -20.04 -7.74 -2.89
C VAL A 178 -21.47 -7.34 -3.21
N TYR A 179 -21.95 -6.30 -2.52
CA TYR A 179 -23.28 -5.72 -2.70
C TYR A 179 -23.17 -4.20 -2.77
N ASP A 180 -24.29 -3.54 -3.07
CA ASP A 180 -24.37 -2.09 -2.94
C ASP A 180 -24.00 -1.68 -1.50
N HIS A 181 -23.07 -0.76 -1.36
CA HIS A 181 -22.48 -0.29 -0.08
C HIS A 181 -21.59 -1.29 0.69
N ILE A 182 -21.39 -2.53 0.20
CA ILE A 182 -20.50 -3.51 0.82
C ILE A 182 -19.51 -4.01 -0.21
N ASN A 183 -18.24 -3.61 -0.09
CA ASN A 183 -17.17 -3.98 -1.03
C ASN A 183 -17.52 -3.67 -2.50
N SER A 184 -18.29 -2.61 -2.75
CA SER A 184 -18.83 -2.27 -4.09
C SER A 184 -17.74 -2.00 -5.14
N ASP A 185 -16.53 -1.71 -4.71
CA ASP A 185 -15.34 -1.48 -5.52
C ASP A 185 -14.47 -2.73 -5.72
N PHE A 186 -14.88 -3.89 -5.14
CA PHE A 186 -14.14 -5.14 -5.29
C PHE A 186 -14.37 -5.83 -6.63
N GLY A 187 -15.56 -5.69 -7.22
CA GLY A 187 -15.95 -6.30 -8.48
C GLY A 187 -17.46 -6.19 -8.74
N GLU A 188 -18.01 -7.11 -9.53
CA GLU A 188 -19.43 -7.13 -9.88
C GLU A 188 -20.34 -7.28 -8.66
N TRP A 189 -21.43 -6.53 -8.62
CA TRP A 189 -22.41 -6.49 -7.53
C TRP A 189 -23.28 -7.75 -7.47
N ASN A 190 -23.92 -7.95 -6.32
CA ASN A 190 -24.80 -9.10 -6.01
C ASN A 190 -24.09 -10.46 -6.14
N LYS A 191 -22.83 -10.49 -5.76
CA LYS A 191 -22.00 -11.68 -5.79
C LYS A 191 -21.42 -12.01 -4.42
N LEU A 192 -21.19 -13.30 -4.19
CA LEU A 192 -20.45 -13.80 -3.04
C LEU A 192 -19.20 -14.50 -3.54
N ASN A 193 -18.03 -14.03 -3.08
CA ASN A 193 -16.77 -14.66 -3.37
C ASN A 193 -16.40 -15.61 -2.23
N PHE A 194 -15.83 -16.74 -2.60
CA PHE A 194 -15.20 -17.70 -1.68
C PHE A 194 -13.71 -17.74 -1.94
N GLY A 195 -12.91 -17.50 -0.93
CA GLY A 195 -11.47 -17.55 -1.01
C GLY A 195 -10.87 -18.29 0.16
N GLY A 196 -9.56 -18.42 0.13
CA GLY A 196 -8.86 -19.02 1.25
C GLY A 196 -7.35 -19.00 1.09
N LYS A 197 -6.71 -19.22 2.23
CA LYS A 197 -5.27 -19.33 2.36
C LYS A 197 -4.90 -20.55 3.18
N VAL A 198 -3.91 -21.29 2.72
CA VAL A 198 -3.25 -22.36 3.47
C VAL A 198 -1.83 -21.93 3.75
N TYR A 199 -1.52 -21.69 5.02
CA TYR A 199 -0.20 -21.33 5.48
C TYR A 199 0.55 -22.55 6.01
N PHE A 200 1.84 -22.62 5.69
CA PHE A 200 2.78 -23.62 6.21
C PHE A 200 4.01 -22.92 6.77
N LEU A 201 4.39 -23.28 8.00
CA LEU A 201 5.74 -23.04 8.49
C LEU A 201 6.54 -24.34 8.33
N LEU A 202 7.30 -24.45 7.25
CA LEU A 202 8.03 -25.64 6.85
C LEU A 202 9.53 -25.33 6.69
N TYR A 203 10.40 -26.02 7.44
CA TYR A 203 11.85 -25.78 7.43
C TYR A 203 12.24 -24.31 7.66
N ASP A 204 11.58 -23.65 8.62
CA ASP A 204 11.76 -22.22 8.91
C ASP A 204 11.46 -21.29 7.70
N THR A 205 10.60 -21.76 6.80
CA THR A 205 10.09 -21.02 5.64
C THR A 205 8.59 -20.84 5.81
N ASP A 206 8.13 -19.62 5.74
CA ASP A 206 6.72 -19.26 5.62
C ASP A 206 6.29 -19.47 4.16
N ILE A 207 5.25 -20.26 3.94
CA ILE A 207 4.69 -20.52 2.61
C ILE A 207 3.18 -20.38 2.70
N ASP A 208 2.61 -19.55 1.84
CA ASP A 208 1.16 -19.42 1.68
C ASP A 208 0.72 -19.89 0.29
N ILE A 209 -0.36 -20.64 0.23
CA ILE A 209 -1.10 -20.99 -0.99
C ILE A 209 -2.46 -20.32 -0.88
N MET A 210 -2.83 -19.54 -1.87
CA MET A 210 -4.02 -18.70 -1.84
C MET A 210 -4.89 -18.94 -3.07
N PHE A 211 -6.20 -18.82 -2.88
CA PHE A 211 -7.13 -18.79 -3.98
C PHE A 211 -8.28 -17.83 -3.68
N LEU A 212 -8.91 -17.34 -4.73
CA LEU A 212 -10.16 -16.60 -4.69
C LEU A 212 -11.03 -17.09 -5.86
N SER A 213 -12.28 -17.49 -5.56
CA SER A 213 -13.21 -17.96 -6.59
C SER A 213 -13.66 -16.82 -7.50
N GLY A 214 -14.01 -17.17 -8.74
CA GLY A 214 -14.67 -16.28 -9.68
C GLY A 214 -16.13 -16.02 -9.27
N GLY A 215 -16.37 -15.02 -8.47
CA GLY A 215 -17.72 -14.57 -8.11
C GLY A 215 -18.00 -13.21 -8.74
N SER A 216 -17.45 -12.16 -8.16
CA SER A 216 -17.54 -10.77 -8.63
C SER A 216 -16.43 -10.36 -9.61
N GLY A 217 -15.55 -11.27 -9.96
CA GLY A 217 -14.43 -11.08 -10.88
C GLY A 217 -13.80 -12.43 -11.23
N PRO A 218 -12.70 -12.48 -11.98
CA PRO A 218 -12.05 -13.72 -12.36
C PRO A 218 -11.49 -14.49 -11.16
N ALA A 219 -11.38 -15.81 -11.29
CA ALA A 219 -10.71 -16.65 -10.30
C ALA A 219 -9.21 -16.27 -10.23
N ARG A 220 -8.64 -16.33 -9.02
CA ARG A 220 -7.24 -15.95 -8.74
C ARG A 220 -6.57 -17.03 -7.92
N TYR A 221 -5.35 -17.37 -8.28
CA TYR A 221 -4.52 -18.35 -7.61
C TYR A 221 -3.17 -17.75 -7.28
N GLY A 222 -2.69 -17.97 -6.07
CA GLY A 222 -1.43 -17.40 -5.60
C GLY A 222 -0.62 -18.33 -4.74
N ILE A 223 0.67 -18.09 -4.74
CA ILE A 223 1.61 -18.69 -3.80
C ILE A 223 2.62 -17.62 -3.41
N ASP A 224 2.97 -17.59 -2.14
CA ASP A 224 4.10 -16.79 -1.68
C ASP A 224 4.99 -17.59 -0.72
N PHE A 225 6.20 -17.11 -0.56
CA PHE A 225 7.07 -17.57 0.50
C PHE A 225 7.98 -16.48 1.03
N SER A 226 8.42 -16.64 2.28
CA SER A 226 9.46 -15.83 2.91
C SER A 226 10.34 -16.70 3.78
N ARG A 227 11.66 -16.51 3.70
CA ARG A 227 12.64 -17.23 4.51
C ARG A 227 13.82 -16.37 4.91
N ASN A 228 14.11 -16.39 6.21
CA ASN A 228 15.37 -15.89 6.72
C ASN A 228 16.47 -16.93 6.47
N MET A 229 17.34 -16.67 5.49
CA MET A 229 18.49 -17.52 5.18
C MET A 229 19.57 -17.44 6.26
N THR A 230 19.68 -16.24 6.86
CA THR A 230 20.49 -15.97 8.04
C THR A 230 19.71 -15.00 8.95
N SER A 231 20.25 -14.65 10.11
CA SER A 231 19.62 -13.67 11.03
C SER A 231 19.46 -12.27 10.41
N ASN A 232 20.15 -11.97 9.32
CA ASN A 232 20.21 -10.65 8.68
C ASN A 232 19.97 -10.68 7.18
N PHE A 233 19.65 -11.83 6.59
CA PHE A 233 19.36 -11.97 5.16
C PHE A 233 18.09 -12.78 4.94
N GLU A 234 17.11 -12.15 4.32
CA GLU A 234 15.80 -12.71 3.97
C GLU A 234 15.62 -12.73 2.45
N ILE A 235 14.97 -13.78 1.97
CA ILE A 235 14.47 -13.87 0.60
C ILE A 235 12.95 -14.06 0.65
N HIS A 236 12.22 -13.42 -0.28
CA HIS A 236 10.77 -13.60 -0.41
C HIS A 236 10.35 -13.56 -1.88
N ALA A 237 9.23 -14.20 -2.17
CA ALA A 237 8.63 -14.14 -3.50
C ALA A 237 7.12 -14.32 -3.43
N GLU A 238 6.44 -13.81 -4.45
CA GLU A 238 5.01 -13.97 -4.69
C GLU A 238 4.76 -14.33 -6.15
N LEU A 239 3.75 -15.15 -6.40
CA LEU A 239 3.21 -15.46 -7.72
C LEU A 239 1.69 -15.35 -7.66
N ALA A 240 1.11 -14.66 -8.61
CA ALA A 240 -0.33 -14.56 -8.82
C ALA A 240 -0.67 -14.97 -10.26
N TYR A 241 -1.70 -15.80 -10.41
CA TYR A 241 -2.21 -16.28 -11.68
C TYR A 241 -3.71 -16.07 -11.77
N ILE A 242 -4.15 -15.41 -12.86
CA ILE A 242 -5.55 -15.11 -13.15
C ILE A 242 -5.83 -15.60 -14.57
N PRO A 243 -6.52 -16.75 -14.74
CA PRO A 243 -6.68 -17.39 -16.06
C PRO A 243 -7.49 -16.56 -17.03
N ASP A 244 -8.50 -15.84 -16.56
CA ASP A 244 -9.45 -15.05 -17.39
C ASP A 244 -9.39 -13.57 -16.98
N TYR A 245 -8.23 -12.94 -17.12
CA TYR A 245 -8.05 -11.52 -16.81
C TYR A 245 -8.52 -10.67 -17.98
N SER A 246 -9.38 -9.69 -17.72
CA SER A 246 -9.81 -8.68 -18.69
C SER A 246 -9.06 -7.38 -18.46
N LYS A 247 -8.36 -6.88 -19.48
CA LYS A 247 -7.69 -5.58 -19.52
C LYS A 247 -8.36 -4.67 -20.53
N LYS A 248 -8.62 -3.44 -20.13
CA LYS A 248 -9.11 -2.40 -21.02
C LYS A 248 -7.94 -1.59 -21.56
N VAL A 249 -7.86 -1.48 -22.87
CA VAL A 249 -6.83 -0.74 -23.59
C VAL A 249 -7.53 0.31 -24.44
N ILE A 250 -6.97 1.52 -24.50
CA ILE A 250 -7.47 2.60 -25.36
C ILE A 250 -6.57 2.63 -26.58
N ASP A 251 -7.15 2.46 -27.78
CA ASP A 251 -6.41 2.54 -29.04
C ASP A 251 -6.25 3.99 -29.53
N GLN A 252 -5.45 4.19 -30.56
CA GLN A 252 -5.20 5.52 -31.17
C GLN A 252 -6.45 6.23 -31.71
N SER A 253 -7.57 5.52 -31.85
CA SER A 253 -8.85 6.14 -32.24
C SER A 253 -9.66 6.64 -31.02
N GLY A 254 -9.17 6.41 -29.79
CA GLY A 254 -9.89 6.67 -28.54
C GLY A 254 -10.91 5.59 -28.17
N SER A 255 -10.93 4.45 -28.90
CA SER A 255 -11.85 3.36 -28.63
C SER A 255 -11.31 2.48 -27.51
N VAL A 256 -12.19 2.09 -26.56
CA VAL A 256 -11.83 1.16 -25.48
C VAL A 256 -11.98 -0.27 -25.98
N ILE A 257 -10.88 -1.00 -26.01
CA ILE A 257 -10.80 -2.41 -26.39
C ILE A 257 -10.63 -3.26 -25.14
N GLU A 258 -11.41 -4.32 -25.02
CA GLU A 258 -11.30 -5.28 -23.91
C GLU A 258 -10.52 -6.51 -24.39
N GLU A 259 -9.36 -6.75 -23.75
CA GLU A 259 -8.48 -7.89 -24.02
C GLU A 259 -8.59 -8.92 -22.90
N ASN A 260 -8.88 -10.18 -23.28
CA ASN A 260 -8.95 -11.28 -22.32
C ASN A 260 -7.77 -12.23 -22.52
N TYR A 261 -7.03 -12.47 -21.42
CA TYR A 261 -5.86 -13.37 -21.43
C TYR A 261 -5.55 -13.94 -20.05
N ALA A 262 -4.70 -14.96 -20.00
CA ALA A 262 -4.18 -15.48 -18.75
C ALA A 262 -3.07 -14.57 -18.22
N ASN A 263 -3.32 -13.91 -17.11
CA ASN A 263 -2.38 -12.99 -16.46
C ASN A 263 -1.54 -13.71 -15.42
N THR A 264 -0.22 -13.49 -15.47
CA THR A 264 0.73 -13.94 -14.44
C THR A 264 1.54 -12.76 -13.95
N SER A 265 1.41 -12.46 -12.67
CA SER A 265 2.23 -11.45 -11.98
C SER A 265 3.11 -12.12 -10.93
N TYR A 266 4.33 -11.65 -10.75
CA TYR A 266 5.22 -12.18 -9.72
C TYR A 266 6.18 -11.13 -9.18
N LEU A 267 6.62 -11.38 -7.94
CA LEU A 267 7.57 -10.55 -7.22
C LEU A 267 8.70 -11.45 -6.70
N LEU A 268 9.93 -10.98 -6.84
CA LEU A 268 11.13 -11.60 -6.26
C LEU A 268 11.85 -10.54 -5.43
N GLY A 269 12.08 -10.81 -4.15
CA GLY A 269 12.64 -9.84 -3.24
C GLY A 269 13.72 -10.39 -2.31
N ILE A 270 14.61 -9.51 -1.91
CA ILE A 270 15.63 -9.74 -0.88
C ILE A 270 15.66 -8.58 0.11
N ARG A 271 15.96 -8.92 1.36
CA ARG A 271 16.23 -7.95 2.41
C ARG A 271 17.52 -8.32 3.11
N TYR A 272 18.43 -7.35 3.23
CA TYR A 272 19.72 -7.54 3.88
C TYR A 272 20.01 -6.45 4.90
N LEU A 273 20.31 -6.85 6.14
CA LEU A 273 20.72 -5.96 7.23
C LEU A 273 22.21 -6.09 7.47
N THR A 274 22.95 -5.01 7.34
CA THR A 274 24.37 -4.96 7.64
C THR A 274 24.66 -4.88 9.15
N ARG A 275 25.90 -5.07 9.54
CA ARG A 275 26.35 -4.86 10.93
C ARG A 275 26.28 -3.40 11.37
N SER A 276 26.31 -2.46 10.44
CA SER A 276 26.16 -1.02 10.70
C SER A 276 24.70 -0.55 10.73
N ASN A 277 23.72 -1.47 10.89
CA ASN A 277 22.29 -1.20 10.89
C ASN A 277 21.76 -0.54 9.58
N THR A 278 22.43 -0.80 8.45
CA THR A 278 21.93 -0.41 7.13
C THR A 278 21.10 -1.55 6.56
N THR A 279 19.86 -1.27 6.19
CA THR A 279 18.94 -2.22 5.54
C THR A 279 18.88 -1.93 4.06
N PHE A 280 19.04 -2.97 3.24
CA PHE A 280 18.81 -2.97 1.81
C PHE A 280 17.57 -3.80 1.52
N ILE A 281 16.65 -3.28 0.70
CA ILE A 281 15.50 -3.99 0.15
C ILE A 281 15.56 -3.84 -1.36
N ILE A 282 15.48 -4.96 -2.06
CA ILE A 282 15.47 -5.01 -3.52
C ILE A 282 14.31 -5.93 -3.91
N GLU A 283 13.38 -5.42 -4.72
CA GLU A 283 12.28 -6.21 -5.26
C GLU A 283 12.17 -6.00 -6.78
N TYR A 284 12.13 -7.08 -7.52
CA TYR A 284 11.71 -7.08 -8.91
C TYR A 284 10.24 -7.51 -8.98
N PHE A 285 9.44 -6.70 -9.67
CA PHE A 285 8.00 -6.95 -9.84
C PHE A 285 7.66 -7.03 -11.33
N LYS A 286 7.14 -8.19 -11.75
CA LYS A 286 6.45 -8.37 -13.04
C LYS A 286 4.97 -8.15 -12.83
N ASN A 287 4.44 -7.09 -13.38
CA ASN A 287 3.00 -6.81 -13.42
C ASN A 287 2.42 -7.40 -14.71
N GLY A 288 1.80 -8.57 -14.64
CA GLY A 288 1.22 -9.21 -15.82
C GLY A 288 -0.02 -8.47 -16.36
N SER A 289 -0.65 -7.60 -15.56
CA SER A 289 -1.76 -6.73 -16.00
C SER A 289 -1.30 -5.37 -16.53
N GLY A 290 -0.01 -5.08 -16.44
CA GLY A 290 0.56 -3.80 -16.85
C GLY A 290 0.50 -3.56 -18.36
N TYR A 291 0.51 -2.28 -18.71
CA TYR A 291 0.52 -1.85 -20.11
C TYR A 291 1.89 -2.07 -20.75
N THR A 292 1.89 -2.41 -22.02
CA THR A 292 3.07 -2.46 -22.88
C THR A 292 3.52 -1.05 -23.26
N PRO A 293 4.75 -0.87 -23.78
CA PRO A 293 5.18 0.42 -24.30
C PRO A 293 4.27 0.99 -25.38
N SER A 294 3.74 0.13 -26.27
CA SER A 294 2.83 0.56 -27.33
C SER A 294 1.49 1.05 -26.80
N GLU A 295 0.90 0.34 -25.83
CA GLU A 295 -0.38 0.75 -25.22
C GLU A 295 -0.25 2.05 -24.42
N MET A 296 0.89 2.28 -23.78
CA MET A 296 1.18 3.55 -23.10
C MET A 296 1.41 4.67 -24.13
N ASP A 297 2.12 4.40 -25.21
CA ASP A 297 2.35 5.37 -26.29
C ASP A 297 1.06 5.80 -26.96
N ASP A 298 0.12 4.87 -27.19
CA ASP A 298 -1.22 5.17 -27.73
C ASP A 298 -2.00 6.09 -26.77
N PHE A 299 -1.91 5.85 -25.46
CA PHE A 299 -2.53 6.72 -24.45
C PHE A 299 -1.91 8.12 -24.43
N TYR A 300 -0.59 8.22 -24.48
CA TYR A 300 0.11 9.51 -24.54
C TYR A 300 -0.20 10.27 -25.84
N PHE A 301 -0.23 9.57 -26.96
CA PHE A 301 -0.62 10.15 -28.26
C PHE A 301 -2.02 10.76 -28.23
N LEU A 302 -2.98 10.08 -27.58
CA LEU A 302 -4.34 10.60 -27.45
C LEU A 302 -4.41 11.84 -26.55
N ILE A 303 -3.63 11.91 -25.49
CA ILE A 303 -3.56 13.11 -24.63
C ILE A 303 -3.02 14.29 -25.44
N GLU A 304 -1.95 14.09 -26.21
CA GLU A 304 -1.34 15.11 -27.04
C GLU A 304 -2.36 15.64 -28.07
N GLN A 305 -3.03 14.75 -28.81
CA GLN A 305 -4.07 15.13 -29.77
C GLN A 305 -5.25 15.86 -29.11
N ALA A 306 -5.75 15.33 -27.98
CA ALA A 306 -6.89 15.93 -27.28
C ALA A 306 -6.55 17.35 -26.77
N TYR A 307 -5.31 17.58 -26.35
CA TYR A 307 -4.85 18.88 -25.90
C TYR A 307 -4.67 19.86 -27.08
N GLU A 308 -4.11 19.41 -28.21
CA GLU A 308 -4.02 20.22 -29.45
C GLU A 308 -5.41 20.62 -29.96
N ASP A 309 -6.36 19.69 -29.98
CA ASP A 309 -7.74 19.95 -30.38
C ASP A 309 -8.42 20.94 -29.44
N TYR A 310 -8.21 20.80 -28.11
CA TYR A 310 -8.70 21.75 -27.12
C TYR A 310 -8.17 23.17 -27.36
N LEU A 311 -6.89 23.33 -27.65
CA LEU A 311 -6.30 24.65 -27.96
C LEU A 311 -6.89 25.33 -29.20
N LEU A 312 -7.44 24.54 -30.14
CA LEU A 312 -8.04 25.03 -31.37
C LEU A 312 -9.55 25.28 -31.25
N THR A 313 -10.24 24.47 -30.48
CA THR A 313 -11.73 24.42 -30.47
C THR A 313 -12.35 24.78 -29.11
N GLU A 314 -11.57 24.80 -28.05
CA GLU A 314 -12.03 24.90 -26.64
C GLU A 314 -12.95 23.74 -26.23
N ASP A 315 -12.98 22.62 -27.00
CA ASP A 315 -13.72 21.40 -26.63
C ASP A 315 -12.85 20.47 -25.80
N ASP A 316 -13.22 20.29 -24.54
CA ASP A 316 -12.50 19.48 -23.54
C ASP A 316 -13.06 18.03 -23.40
N THR A 317 -14.03 17.64 -24.23
CA THR A 317 -14.72 16.35 -24.11
C THR A 317 -13.75 15.18 -24.08
N GLN A 318 -12.73 15.19 -24.94
CA GLN A 318 -11.76 14.11 -25.03
C GLN A 318 -10.77 14.13 -23.85
N LEU A 319 -10.33 15.30 -23.41
CA LEU A 319 -9.50 15.43 -22.22
C LEU A 319 -10.22 14.92 -20.98
N ASN A 320 -11.48 15.27 -20.79
CA ASN A 320 -12.31 14.76 -19.70
C ASN A 320 -12.49 13.23 -19.76
N PHE A 321 -12.67 12.66 -20.95
CA PHE A 321 -12.70 11.21 -21.14
C PHE A 321 -11.37 10.56 -20.70
N LEU A 322 -10.23 11.10 -21.13
CA LEU A 322 -8.90 10.62 -20.79
C LEU A 322 -8.51 10.92 -19.32
N ALA A 323 -9.10 11.92 -18.69
CA ALA A 323 -8.91 12.25 -17.29
C ALA A 323 -9.71 11.36 -16.33
N GLY A 324 -10.74 10.66 -16.80
CA GLY A 324 -11.66 9.88 -15.96
C GLY A 324 -11.81 8.41 -16.38
N GLY A 325 -12.71 7.71 -15.72
CA GLY A 325 -13.23 6.41 -16.14
C GLY A 325 -12.17 5.34 -16.43
N GLU A 326 -12.23 4.78 -17.62
CA GLU A 326 -11.44 3.61 -18.06
C GLU A 326 -9.93 3.89 -18.14
N SER A 327 -9.54 5.14 -18.32
CA SER A 327 -8.13 5.56 -18.40
C SER A 327 -7.43 5.68 -17.03
N GLN A 328 -8.16 5.54 -15.93
CA GLN A 328 -7.57 5.60 -14.58
C GLN A 328 -6.46 4.56 -14.38
N ALA A 329 -6.58 3.39 -15.02
CA ALA A 329 -5.59 2.31 -14.92
C ALA A 329 -4.20 2.70 -15.44
N TYR A 330 -4.12 3.61 -16.42
CA TYR A 330 -2.85 4.14 -16.96
C TYR A 330 -2.08 5.05 -15.98
N ARG A 331 -2.74 5.51 -14.91
CA ARG A 331 -2.19 6.46 -13.93
C ARG A 331 -2.04 5.86 -12.53
N THR A 332 -2.06 4.54 -12.41
CA THR A 332 -1.79 3.81 -11.17
C THR A 332 -0.32 3.95 -10.74
N PHE A 333 0.04 3.38 -9.60
CA PHE A 333 1.42 3.44 -9.07
C PHE A 333 2.43 2.61 -9.88
N ALA A 334 1.97 1.62 -10.63
CA ALA A 334 2.79 0.76 -11.48
C ALA A 334 1.97 0.36 -12.72
N PRO A 335 1.74 1.28 -13.67
CA PRO A 335 0.85 1.02 -14.80
C PRO A 335 1.47 0.07 -15.84
N MET A 336 2.80 -0.03 -15.90
CA MET A 336 3.51 -0.86 -16.89
C MET A 336 3.91 -2.23 -16.33
N GLN A 337 4.75 -2.97 -17.06
CA GLN A 337 4.94 -4.39 -16.80
C GLN A 337 6.09 -4.74 -15.85
N ASP A 338 7.24 -4.06 -15.93
CA ASP A 338 8.45 -4.49 -15.25
C ASP A 338 9.02 -3.38 -14.36
N TYR A 339 9.15 -3.68 -13.07
CA TYR A 339 9.62 -2.71 -12.08
C TYR A 339 10.74 -3.29 -11.22
N LEU A 340 11.68 -2.43 -10.86
CA LEU A 340 12.68 -2.68 -9.84
C LEU A 340 12.53 -1.65 -8.72
N TYR A 341 12.26 -2.12 -7.52
CA TYR A 341 12.22 -1.32 -6.31
C TYR A 341 13.53 -1.49 -5.54
N LEU A 342 14.15 -0.39 -5.19
CA LEU A 342 15.38 -0.33 -4.40
C LEU A 342 15.16 0.58 -3.19
N ARG A 343 15.45 0.10 -1.99
CA ARG A 343 15.46 0.93 -0.78
C ARG A 343 16.71 0.66 0.06
N ILE A 344 17.37 1.72 0.46
CA ILE A 344 18.47 1.71 1.42
C ILE A 344 18.03 2.59 2.60
N SER A 345 18.12 2.07 3.80
CA SER A 345 17.85 2.85 5.02
C SER A 345 18.88 2.53 6.09
N GLN A 346 19.27 3.52 6.86
CA GLN A 346 20.22 3.32 7.95
C GLN A 346 19.61 3.80 9.26
N LYS A 347 19.59 2.90 10.25
CA LYS A 347 19.09 3.24 11.57
C LYS A 347 20.17 3.93 12.38
N GLU A 348 19.83 5.08 12.94
CA GLU A 348 20.63 5.83 13.94
C GLU A 348 22.10 6.09 13.51
N PRO A 349 22.36 6.59 12.27
CA PRO A 349 23.71 6.97 11.90
C PRO A 349 24.22 8.10 12.82
N TRP A 350 25.54 8.11 13.02
CA TRP A 350 26.23 9.11 13.89
C TRP A 350 25.68 9.14 15.33
N ASP A 351 25.14 8.02 15.83
CA ASP A 351 24.55 7.89 17.18
C ASP A 351 23.37 8.86 17.47
N ILE A 352 22.73 9.37 16.40
CA ILE A 352 21.50 10.16 16.52
C ILE A 352 20.33 9.20 16.70
N LEU A 353 19.83 9.08 17.95
CA LEU A 353 18.74 8.19 18.30
C LEU A 353 17.46 8.51 17.49
N TYR A 354 16.78 7.47 17.03
CA TYR A 354 15.52 7.55 16.30
C TYR A 354 15.58 8.35 14.98
N PHE A 355 16.77 8.55 14.44
CA PHE A 355 16.98 9.15 13.13
C PHE A 355 17.24 8.06 12.08
N VAL A 356 16.48 8.09 10.98
CA VAL A 356 16.56 7.07 9.92
C VAL A 356 16.55 7.76 8.55
N PRO A 357 17.70 8.10 7.99
CA PRO A 357 17.80 8.47 6.59
C PRO A 357 17.57 7.26 5.69
N SER A 358 16.89 7.46 4.57
CA SER A 358 16.68 6.44 3.55
C SER A 358 16.71 7.01 2.14
N LEU A 359 16.94 6.14 1.18
CA LEU A 359 16.88 6.42 -0.26
C LEU A 359 16.05 5.33 -0.90
N THR A 360 15.00 5.71 -1.61
CA THR A 360 14.14 4.81 -2.38
C THR A 360 14.22 5.15 -3.86
N SER A 361 14.27 4.14 -4.72
CA SER A 361 14.13 4.29 -6.17
C SER A 361 13.13 3.27 -6.68
N ILE A 362 12.23 3.71 -7.55
CA ILE A 362 11.31 2.86 -8.31
C ILE A 362 11.70 3.04 -9.77
N ILE A 363 12.13 1.97 -10.40
CA ILE A 363 12.63 1.97 -11.78
C ILE A 363 11.64 1.20 -12.63
N ASN A 364 11.06 1.84 -13.62
CA ASN A 364 10.33 1.18 -14.68
C ASN A 364 11.33 0.61 -15.69
N LEU A 365 11.52 -0.70 -15.66
CA LEU A 365 12.46 -1.38 -16.57
C LEU A 365 11.94 -1.47 -18.00
N THR A 366 10.64 -1.25 -18.21
CA THR A 366 10.00 -1.33 -19.53
C THR A 366 10.37 -0.13 -20.40
N ASP A 367 10.44 1.08 -19.82
CA ASP A 367 10.75 2.32 -20.55
C ASP A 367 12.05 3.00 -20.11
N GLY A 368 12.66 2.52 -19.00
CA GLY A 368 13.92 3.00 -18.44
C GLY A 368 13.78 4.25 -17.56
N SER A 369 12.57 4.74 -17.32
CA SER A 369 12.33 5.87 -16.44
C SER A 369 12.37 5.46 -14.97
N PHE A 370 12.58 6.42 -14.05
CA PHE A 370 12.65 6.10 -12.62
C PHE A 370 12.31 7.30 -11.73
N SER A 371 11.94 7.00 -10.48
CA SER A 371 11.88 7.96 -9.40
C SER A 371 13.04 7.75 -8.42
N LEU A 372 13.53 8.84 -7.82
CA LEU A 372 14.54 8.82 -6.75
C LEU A 372 14.04 9.64 -5.57
N ALA A 373 13.95 9.01 -4.39
CA ALA A 373 13.34 9.62 -3.22
C ALA A 373 14.22 9.50 -1.97
N PRO A 374 15.16 10.46 -1.73
CA PRO A 374 15.78 10.63 -0.42
C PRO A 374 14.74 11.05 0.63
N GLU A 375 14.84 10.44 1.81
CA GLU A 375 13.92 10.68 2.92
C GLU A 375 14.69 10.71 4.24
N LEU A 376 14.28 11.61 5.13
CA LEU A 376 14.76 11.73 6.50
C LEU A 376 13.58 11.50 7.44
N LEU A 377 13.66 10.49 8.29
CA LEU A 377 12.70 10.21 9.34
C LEU A 377 13.34 10.48 10.70
N TYR A 378 12.66 11.21 11.56
CA TYR A 378 13.15 11.54 12.91
C TYR A 378 12.02 11.55 13.93
N ASN A 379 12.20 10.82 15.03
CA ASN A 379 11.26 10.80 16.15
C ASN A 379 11.91 11.48 17.37
N PRO A 380 11.80 12.83 17.50
CA PRO A 380 12.44 13.57 18.57
C PRO A 380 11.92 13.20 19.97
N VAL A 381 10.66 12.80 20.06
CA VAL A 381 10.00 12.29 21.27
C VAL A 381 9.08 11.12 20.88
N THR A 382 8.65 10.34 21.88
CA THR A 382 7.93 9.06 21.67
C THR A 382 6.69 9.18 20.78
N ASN A 383 5.99 10.31 20.87
CA ASN A 383 4.71 10.51 20.13
C ASN A 383 4.82 11.46 18.94
N LEU A 384 5.99 11.92 18.55
CA LEU A 384 6.14 12.82 17.40
C LEU A 384 7.05 12.22 16.36
N GLU A 385 6.54 12.06 15.15
CA GLU A 385 7.29 11.67 13.95
C GLU A 385 7.41 12.88 13.03
N LEU A 386 8.61 13.18 12.59
CA LEU A 386 8.91 14.18 11.59
C LEU A 386 9.53 13.47 10.38
N ARG A 387 9.05 13.80 9.18
CA ARG A 387 9.57 13.25 7.94
C ARG A 387 9.77 14.37 6.92
N ALA A 388 10.89 14.35 6.23
CA ALA A 388 11.16 15.18 5.07
C ALA A 388 11.54 14.27 3.91
N LYS A 389 10.89 14.41 2.76
CA LYS A 389 11.10 13.59 1.58
C LYS A 389 11.14 14.45 0.34
N ILE A 390 12.13 14.23 -0.51
CA ILE A 390 12.20 14.80 -1.84
C ILE A 390 12.02 13.64 -2.81
N THR A 391 11.19 13.78 -3.84
CA THR A 391 11.07 12.80 -4.91
C THR A 391 11.41 13.50 -6.21
N VAL A 392 12.40 13.01 -6.94
CA VAL A 392 12.78 13.47 -8.27
C VAL A 392 12.33 12.41 -9.27
N LEU A 393 11.71 12.84 -10.35
CA LEU A 393 11.24 12.00 -11.44
C LEU A 393 12.18 12.17 -12.63
N VAL A 394 12.57 11.06 -13.25
CA VAL A 394 13.52 11.05 -14.35
C VAL A 394 13.02 10.12 -15.45
N GLY A 395 12.79 10.67 -16.61
CA GLY A 395 12.36 9.93 -17.79
C GLY A 395 12.59 10.75 -19.05
N LYS A 396 12.43 10.11 -20.18
CA LYS A 396 12.35 10.75 -21.49
C LYS A 396 10.87 10.99 -21.83
N ASP A 397 10.63 11.74 -22.89
CA ASP A 397 9.31 11.91 -23.44
C ASP A 397 8.63 10.55 -23.68
N ARG A 398 7.33 10.46 -23.40
CA ARG A 398 6.49 9.27 -23.49
C ARG A 398 6.96 8.10 -22.61
N SER A 399 7.54 8.42 -21.44
CA SER A 399 7.86 7.44 -20.40
C SER A 399 7.06 7.71 -19.12
N GLU A 400 6.86 6.68 -18.28
CA GLU A 400 6.01 6.77 -17.09
C GLU A 400 6.38 7.93 -16.17
N PHE A 401 7.67 8.07 -15.85
CA PHE A 401 8.12 9.12 -14.93
C PHE A 401 8.47 10.42 -15.66
N GLY A 402 8.71 10.40 -16.98
CA GLY A 402 8.93 11.60 -17.78
C GLY A 402 7.64 12.36 -18.08
N GLU A 403 6.48 11.68 -18.13
CA GLU A 403 5.20 12.33 -18.40
C GLU A 403 4.41 12.68 -17.14
N LYS A 404 4.98 12.54 -15.94
CA LYS A 404 4.32 13.02 -14.74
C LYS A 404 4.27 14.55 -14.73
N GLN A 405 3.22 15.09 -14.15
CA GLN A 405 2.92 16.54 -14.09
C GLN A 405 3.95 17.39 -13.33
N ASN A 406 4.98 16.79 -12.76
CA ASN A 406 5.98 17.46 -11.95
C ASN A 406 7.34 16.77 -12.05
N ASP A 407 8.42 17.55 -12.08
CA ASP A 407 9.80 17.06 -12.08
C ASP A 407 10.25 16.63 -10.71
N PHE A 408 9.90 17.42 -9.68
CA PHE A 408 10.17 17.02 -8.31
C PHE A 408 9.01 17.35 -7.36
N ARG A 409 9.02 16.66 -6.24
CA ARG A 409 8.07 16.81 -5.15
C ARG A 409 8.81 16.91 -3.83
N LEU A 410 8.53 17.95 -3.06
CA LEU A 410 9.01 18.10 -1.70
C LEU A 410 7.85 17.88 -0.73
N GLU A 411 8.03 16.96 0.20
CA GLU A 411 7.03 16.61 1.22
C GLU A 411 7.63 16.76 2.62
N PHE A 412 6.90 17.45 3.49
CA PHE A 412 7.13 17.42 4.93
C PHE A 412 5.96 16.73 5.60
N ARG A 413 6.21 15.95 6.65
CA ARG A 413 5.19 15.26 7.43
C ARG A 413 5.49 15.43 8.91
N GLY A 414 4.52 15.97 9.65
CA GLY A 414 4.51 15.94 11.10
C GLY A 414 3.35 15.07 11.57
N ARG A 415 3.62 14.01 12.33
CA ARG A 415 2.61 13.09 12.84
C ARG A 415 2.73 12.99 14.36
N TYR A 416 1.62 13.24 15.05
CA TYR A 416 1.52 13.14 16.50
C TYR A 416 0.63 11.95 16.88
N TYR A 417 1.19 11.03 17.64
CA TYR A 417 0.50 9.82 18.15
C TYR A 417 -0.04 10.06 19.57
N PHE A 418 -1.19 9.47 19.90
CA PHE A 418 -1.82 9.57 21.20
C PHE A 418 -2.48 8.27 21.65
#